data_48ea7efef95390f82e5ddc306446d648
#
_entry.id   48ea7efef95390f82e5ddc306446d648
#
_cell.length_a   1.000
_cell.length_b   1.000
_cell.length_c   1.000
_cell.angle_alpha   90.00
_cell.angle_beta   90.00
_cell.angle_gamma   90.00
#
_symmetry.space_group_name_H-M   'P 1'
#
loop_
_entity.id
_entity.type
_entity.pdbx_description
1 polymer ?
#
loop_
_entity_poly.entity_id
_entity_poly.type
_entity_poly.pdbx_seq_one_letter_code
_entity_poly.pdbx_strand_id
1 'polypeptide(L)'
;MRTMFALKRCTAGLLLLVGTLFAASSFASIAVIVHPSNESQLDTSSIERLFMGRLNSFENGRPAIPINAAAGTPTRDIFNQRVIGRSDAQINAYWSRLLFTGKGTPPREMTSDQEILSAVAENKDAIGYVASSSVTDAVRVVAVFE
;
A
#
# COMPACT_ATOMS: atom_id res chain seq x y z
N MET A 1 26.64 57.60 -57.32
CA MET A 1 26.06 56.53 -58.13
C MET A 1 26.41 55.21 -57.52
N ARG A 2 25.47 54.33 -57.44
CA ARG A 2 25.51 52.92 -56.96
C ARG A 2 25.57 52.74 -55.51
N THR A 3 24.39 52.71 -54.96
CA THR A 3 24.00 52.17 -53.69
C THR A 3 24.09 50.64 -53.69
N MET A 4 24.93 50.09 -52.82
CA MET A 4 24.91 48.65 -52.51
C MET A 4 24.19 48.42 -51.22
N PHE A 5 23.01 47.80 -51.30
CA PHE A 5 22.23 47.32 -50.16
C PHE A 5 22.88 46.08 -49.56
N ALA A 6 23.36 46.18 -48.35
CA ALA A 6 23.81 45.06 -47.59
C ALA A 6 22.61 44.42 -46.82
N LEU A 7 22.23 43.24 -47.26
CA LEU A 7 21.18 42.43 -46.68
C LEU A 7 21.72 41.72 -45.42
N LYS A 8 21.37 42.23 -44.25
CA LYS A 8 21.66 41.55 -42.99
C LYS A 8 20.70 40.37 -42.80
N ARG A 9 21.21 39.16 -42.93
CA ARG A 9 20.52 37.93 -42.62
C ARG A 9 20.49 37.79 -41.10
N CYS A 10 19.31 38.02 -40.48
CA CYS A 10 19.03 37.60 -39.10
C CYS A 10 18.74 36.10 -39.09
N THR A 11 19.69 35.30 -38.65
CA THR A 11 19.46 33.90 -38.27
C THR A 11 18.87 33.88 -36.86
N ALA A 12 17.55 33.73 -36.79
CA ALA A 12 16.86 33.43 -35.53
C ALA A 12 17.17 31.98 -35.14
N GLY A 13 18.04 31.82 -34.15
CA GLY A 13 18.29 30.52 -33.51
C GLY A 13 17.10 30.12 -32.71
N LEU A 14 16.33 29.14 -33.20
CA LEU A 14 15.27 28.46 -32.46
C LEU A 14 15.91 27.50 -31.45
N LEU A 15 16.04 27.95 -30.19
CA LEU A 15 16.45 27.10 -29.08
C LEU A 15 15.26 26.19 -28.76
N LEU A 16 15.30 24.94 -29.22
CA LEU A 16 14.39 23.87 -28.81
C LEU A 16 14.77 23.49 -27.38
N LEU A 17 14.02 24.01 -26.41
CA LEU A 17 14.07 23.59 -25.02
C LEU A 17 13.39 22.22 -24.93
N VAL A 18 14.17 21.14 -25.06
CA VAL A 18 13.70 19.78 -24.79
C VAL A 18 13.58 19.65 -23.27
N GLY A 19 12.38 19.97 -22.77
CA GLY A 19 12.01 19.68 -21.40
C GLY A 19 11.91 18.17 -21.24
N THR A 20 12.93 17.54 -20.68
CA THR A 20 12.87 16.16 -20.20
C THR A 20 11.87 16.11 -19.06
N LEU A 21 10.64 15.67 -19.34
CA LEU A 21 9.69 15.26 -18.32
C LEU A 21 10.30 14.02 -17.64
N PHE A 22 10.96 14.22 -16.51
CA PHE A 22 11.20 13.13 -15.57
C PHE A 22 9.84 12.71 -15.03
N ALA A 23 9.24 11.68 -15.63
CA ALA A 23 8.15 10.95 -15.00
C ALA A 23 8.76 10.32 -13.73
N ALA A 24 8.53 10.96 -12.59
CA ALA A 24 8.79 10.33 -11.32
C ALA A 24 7.93 9.05 -11.28
N SER A 25 8.57 7.90 -11.41
CA SER A 25 7.91 6.62 -11.18
C SER A 25 7.49 6.63 -9.72
N SER A 26 6.23 6.98 -9.48
CA SER A 26 5.61 6.82 -8.17
C SER A 26 5.52 5.32 -7.92
N PHE A 27 6.48 4.77 -7.20
CA PHE A 27 6.36 3.41 -6.70
C PHE A 27 5.11 3.37 -5.83
N ALA A 28 4.16 2.50 -6.20
CA ALA A 28 2.99 2.28 -5.40
C ALA A 28 3.43 1.71 -4.05
N SER A 29 3.22 2.46 -2.98
CA SER A 29 3.52 2.04 -1.61
C SER A 29 2.23 1.78 -0.85
N ILE A 30 2.32 0.88 0.12
CA ILE A 30 1.23 0.58 1.03
C ILE A 30 1.62 0.92 2.46
N ALA A 31 0.65 1.31 3.25
CA ALA A 31 0.80 1.56 4.67
C ALA A 31 -0.04 0.56 5.47
N VAL A 32 0.59 -0.09 6.44
CA VAL A 32 -0.11 -0.89 7.44
C VAL A 32 -0.58 0.03 8.55
N ILE A 33 -1.85 -0.04 8.88
CA ILE A 33 -2.55 0.90 9.75
C ILE A 33 -3.25 0.20 10.92
N VAL A 34 -3.28 0.89 12.04
CA VAL A 34 -4.00 0.51 13.25
C VAL A 34 -4.78 1.69 13.80
N HIS A 35 -5.65 1.43 14.77
CA HIS A 35 -6.36 2.50 15.47
C HIS A 35 -5.36 3.47 16.15
N PRO A 36 -5.64 4.78 16.22
CA PRO A 36 -4.72 5.76 16.81
C PRO A 36 -4.30 5.47 18.25
N SER A 37 -5.18 4.86 19.04
CA SER A 37 -4.89 4.47 20.43
C SER A 37 -4.08 3.17 20.55
N ASN A 38 -3.78 2.49 19.47
CA ASN A 38 -2.95 1.29 19.47
C ASN A 38 -1.47 1.69 19.34
N GLU A 39 -0.72 1.52 20.42
CA GLU A 39 0.71 1.87 20.51
C GLU A 39 1.66 0.72 20.20
N SER A 40 1.12 -0.45 19.78
CA SER A 40 1.93 -1.64 19.50
C SER A 40 3.01 -1.35 18.44
N GLN A 41 4.19 -1.87 18.66
CA GLN A 41 5.27 -1.91 17.68
C GLN A 41 5.15 -3.22 16.90
N LEU A 42 5.13 -3.12 15.56
CA LEU A 42 4.96 -4.28 14.70
C LEU A 42 6.09 -4.31 13.67
N ASP A 43 6.84 -5.38 13.66
CA ASP A 43 7.78 -5.68 12.59
C ASP A 43 7.07 -6.45 11.46
N THR A 44 7.74 -6.60 10.34
CA THR A 44 7.20 -7.31 9.16
C THR A 44 6.78 -8.74 9.50
N SER A 45 7.56 -9.43 10.33
CA SER A 45 7.26 -10.81 10.75
C SER A 45 5.98 -10.89 11.59
N SER A 46 5.79 -9.96 12.51
CA SER A 46 4.56 -9.89 13.33
C SER A 46 3.34 -9.59 12.47
N ILE A 47 3.46 -8.67 11.52
CA ILE A 47 2.39 -8.35 10.58
C ILE A 47 2.04 -9.58 9.73
N GLU A 48 3.03 -10.26 9.15
CA GLU A 48 2.81 -11.50 8.38
C GLU A 48 2.07 -12.54 9.20
N ARG A 49 2.51 -12.78 10.44
CA ARG A 49 1.92 -13.77 11.32
C ARG A 49 0.47 -13.44 11.72
N LEU A 50 0.16 -12.16 11.92
CA LEU A 50 -1.22 -11.70 12.16
C LEU A 50 -2.13 -11.99 10.97
N PHE A 51 -1.70 -11.63 9.76
CA PHE A 51 -2.49 -11.83 8.55
C PHE A 51 -2.57 -13.29 8.10
N MET A 52 -1.64 -14.13 8.52
CA MET A 52 -1.67 -15.58 8.27
C MET A 52 -2.31 -16.39 9.41
N GLY A 53 -2.88 -15.73 10.41
CA GLY A 53 -3.56 -16.38 11.54
C GLY A 53 -2.64 -17.15 12.48
N ARG A 54 -1.33 -16.91 12.45
CA ARG A 54 -0.33 -17.50 13.34
C ARG A 54 -0.11 -16.71 14.62
N LEU A 55 -0.61 -15.49 14.64
CA LEU A 55 -0.66 -14.60 15.78
C LEU A 55 -2.05 -13.97 15.80
N ASN A 56 -2.67 -13.83 16.95
CA ASN A 56 -4.03 -13.34 17.11
C ASN A 56 -4.15 -12.17 18.09
N SER A 57 -3.03 -11.67 18.55
CA SER A 57 -2.98 -10.53 19.48
C SER A 57 -1.80 -9.63 19.22
N PHE A 58 -1.95 -8.37 19.60
CA PHE A 58 -0.86 -7.41 19.69
C PHE A 58 0.03 -7.68 20.89
N GLU A 59 1.21 -7.04 20.97
CA GLU A 59 2.16 -7.20 22.09
C GLU A 59 1.56 -6.85 23.45
N ASN A 60 0.60 -5.93 23.50
CA ASN A 60 -0.11 -5.55 24.71
C ASN A 60 -1.20 -6.54 25.13
N GLY A 61 -1.32 -7.68 24.45
CA GLY A 61 -2.29 -8.75 24.75
C GLY A 61 -3.70 -8.48 24.19
N ARG A 62 -3.96 -7.34 23.56
CA ARG A 62 -5.26 -7.08 22.93
C ARG A 62 -5.43 -7.95 21.69
N PRO A 63 -6.65 -8.42 21.40
CA PRO A 63 -6.93 -9.12 20.14
C PRO A 63 -6.50 -8.30 18.94
N ALA A 64 -6.04 -8.96 17.89
CA ALA A 64 -5.75 -8.35 16.60
C ALA A 64 -6.68 -8.92 15.54
N ILE A 65 -7.43 -8.06 14.88
CA ILE A 65 -8.40 -8.42 13.85
C ILE A 65 -7.88 -7.90 12.49
N PRO A 66 -7.21 -8.75 11.69
CA PRO A 66 -6.69 -8.35 10.41
C PRO A 66 -7.81 -8.17 9.37
N ILE A 67 -7.67 -7.14 8.55
CA ILE A 67 -8.58 -6.79 7.46
C ILE A 67 -7.77 -6.75 6.18
N ASN A 68 -8.16 -7.57 5.20
CA ASN A 68 -7.54 -7.62 3.89
C ASN A 68 -8.21 -6.63 2.90
N ALA A 69 -7.42 -6.12 1.98
CA ALA A 69 -7.96 -5.57 0.74
C ALA A 69 -8.50 -6.70 -0.15
N ALA A 70 -9.47 -6.40 -1.00
CA ALA A 70 -10.05 -7.38 -1.91
C ALA A 70 -8.98 -7.97 -2.85
N ALA A 71 -9.13 -9.24 -3.17
CA ALA A 71 -8.27 -9.93 -4.12
C ALA A 71 -8.28 -9.23 -5.50
N GLY A 72 -7.13 -9.21 -6.17
CA GLY A 72 -6.98 -8.57 -7.48
C GLY A 72 -6.75 -7.05 -7.43
N THR A 73 -6.70 -6.44 -6.25
CA THR A 73 -6.32 -5.02 -6.12
C THR A 73 -4.80 -4.86 -6.07
N PRO A 74 -4.25 -3.76 -6.63
CA PRO A 74 -2.81 -3.49 -6.55
C PRO A 74 -2.30 -3.44 -5.11
N THR A 75 -3.08 -2.90 -4.18
CA THR A 75 -2.75 -2.84 -2.75
C THR A 75 -2.57 -4.24 -2.16
N ARG A 76 -3.47 -5.18 -2.50
CA ARG A 76 -3.37 -6.58 -2.08
C ARG A 76 -2.14 -7.27 -2.66
N ASP A 77 -1.84 -7.03 -3.94
CA ASP A 77 -0.69 -7.64 -4.61
C ASP A 77 0.63 -7.18 -3.99
N ILE A 78 0.78 -5.89 -3.70
CA ILE A 78 1.97 -5.36 -3.02
C ILE A 78 2.12 -5.97 -1.63
N PHE A 79 1.04 -6.01 -0.84
CA PHE A 79 1.04 -6.60 0.49
C PHE A 79 1.48 -8.08 0.45
N ASN A 80 0.90 -8.85 -0.45
CA ASN A 80 1.25 -10.26 -0.61
C ASN A 80 2.73 -10.45 -0.96
N GLN A 81 3.29 -9.63 -1.84
CA GLN A 81 4.67 -9.73 -2.27
C GLN A 81 5.65 -9.24 -1.20
N ARG A 82 5.36 -8.10 -0.56
CA ARG A 82 6.30 -7.41 0.33
C ARG A 82 6.23 -7.87 1.78
N VAL A 83 5.06 -8.28 2.24
CA VAL A 83 4.82 -8.66 3.64
C VAL A 83 4.70 -10.17 3.79
N ILE A 84 3.82 -10.80 3.00
CA ILE A 84 3.56 -12.23 3.10
C ILE A 84 4.62 -13.06 2.36
N GLY A 85 5.16 -12.54 1.26
CA GLY A 85 6.12 -13.25 0.41
C GLY A 85 5.53 -14.42 -0.37
N ARG A 86 4.23 -14.38 -0.65
CA ARG A 86 3.49 -15.46 -1.34
C ARG A 86 2.50 -14.86 -2.35
N SER A 87 2.20 -15.64 -3.40
CA SER A 87 1.15 -15.29 -4.34
C SER A 87 -0.24 -15.45 -3.72
N ASP A 88 -1.23 -14.76 -4.30
CA ASP A 88 -2.64 -14.88 -3.88
C ASP A 88 -3.13 -16.34 -3.97
N ALA A 89 -2.74 -17.07 -5.01
CA ALA A 89 -3.07 -18.49 -5.15
C ALA A 89 -2.51 -19.36 -4.00
N GLN A 90 -1.28 -19.11 -3.56
CA GLN A 90 -0.66 -19.82 -2.43
C GLN A 90 -1.35 -19.46 -1.11
N ILE A 91 -1.73 -18.21 -0.92
CA ILE A 91 -2.46 -17.75 0.27
C ILE A 91 -3.86 -18.35 0.30
N ASN A 92 -4.56 -18.39 -0.83
CA ASN A 92 -5.88 -19.03 -0.94
C ASN A 92 -5.81 -20.53 -0.65
N ALA A 93 -4.81 -21.23 -1.15
CA ALA A 93 -4.60 -22.66 -0.85
C ALA A 93 -4.33 -22.90 0.63
N TYR A 94 -3.54 -22.04 1.27
CA TYR A 94 -3.28 -22.07 2.71
C TYR A 94 -4.57 -21.95 3.52
N TRP A 95 -5.37 -20.93 3.25
CA TRP A 95 -6.62 -20.70 3.98
C TRP A 95 -7.68 -21.76 3.70
N SER A 96 -7.78 -22.26 2.47
CA SER A 96 -8.69 -23.36 2.12
C SER A 96 -8.41 -24.60 2.96
N ARG A 97 -7.13 -24.93 3.18
CA ARG A 97 -6.74 -26.05 4.03
C ARG A 97 -7.13 -25.83 5.51
N LEU A 98 -6.91 -24.62 6.03
CA LEU A 98 -7.27 -24.30 7.41
C LEU A 98 -8.78 -24.28 7.62
N LEU A 99 -9.54 -23.75 6.67
CA LEU A 99 -11.01 -23.80 6.70
C LEU A 99 -11.53 -25.23 6.68
N PHE A 100 -11.01 -26.06 5.78
CA PHE A 100 -11.43 -27.45 5.64
C PHE A 100 -11.15 -28.29 6.89
N THR A 101 -10.06 -27.99 7.59
CA THR A 101 -9.67 -28.69 8.84
C THR A 101 -10.24 -28.01 10.10
N GLY A 102 -10.98 -26.91 9.97
CA GLY A 102 -11.52 -26.15 11.10
C GLY A 102 -10.47 -25.43 11.95
N LYS A 103 -9.26 -25.22 11.43
CA LYS A 103 -8.12 -24.65 12.18
C LYS A 103 -7.97 -23.14 12.04
N GLY A 104 -8.73 -22.50 11.15
CA GLY A 104 -8.66 -21.05 10.98
C GLY A 104 -9.62 -20.53 9.93
N THR A 105 -9.83 -19.22 9.98
CA THR A 105 -10.67 -18.46 9.07
C THR A 105 -9.83 -17.32 8.48
N PRO A 106 -9.88 -17.09 7.16
CA PRO A 106 -9.13 -15.99 6.57
C PRO A 106 -9.61 -14.63 7.09
N PRO A 107 -8.74 -13.60 7.05
CA PRO A 107 -9.15 -12.25 7.36
C PRO A 107 -10.31 -11.79 6.49
N ARG A 108 -11.19 -10.96 7.05
CA ARG A 108 -12.25 -10.32 6.30
C ARG A 108 -11.67 -9.43 5.20
N GLU A 109 -12.28 -9.46 4.02
CA GLU A 109 -11.92 -8.60 2.90
C GLU A 109 -12.83 -7.39 2.80
N MET A 110 -12.26 -6.24 2.43
CA MET A 110 -12.99 -5.01 2.12
C MET A 110 -12.62 -4.51 0.73
N THR A 111 -13.57 -3.89 0.05
CA THR A 111 -13.46 -3.57 -1.38
C THR A 111 -12.76 -2.27 -1.69
N SER A 112 -12.60 -1.39 -0.69
CA SER A 112 -11.95 -0.09 -0.86
C SER A 112 -11.09 0.30 0.33
N ASP A 113 -10.10 1.14 0.08
CA ASP A 113 -9.26 1.75 1.13
C ASP A 113 -10.12 2.53 2.13
N GLN A 114 -11.18 3.19 1.67
CA GLN A 114 -12.09 3.94 2.53
C GLN A 114 -12.81 3.04 3.55
N GLU A 115 -13.25 1.86 3.12
CA GLU A 115 -13.86 0.89 4.05
C GLU A 115 -12.85 0.39 5.08
N ILE A 116 -11.62 0.12 4.67
CA ILE A 116 -10.54 -0.31 5.57
C ILE A 116 -10.20 0.79 6.57
N LEU A 117 -10.04 2.02 6.10
CA LEU A 117 -9.78 3.18 6.97
C LEU A 117 -10.87 3.37 8.02
N SER A 118 -12.14 3.31 7.62
CA SER A 118 -13.26 3.42 8.53
C SER A 118 -13.29 2.30 9.57
N ALA A 119 -13.10 1.06 9.12
CA ALA A 119 -13.08 -0.11 10.02
C ALA A 119 -11.96 -0.03 11.05
N VAL A 120 -10.76 0.41 10.66
CA VAL A 120 -9.61 0.57 11.57
C VAL A 120 -9.83 1.75 12.52
N ALA A 121 -10.37 2.87 12.03
CA ALA A 121 -10.64 4.04 12.84
C ALA A 121 -11.73 3.79 13.91
N GLU A 122 -12.66 2.88 13.65
CA GLU A 122 -13.76 2.55 14.54
C GLU A 122 -13.48 1.38 15.49
N ASN A 123 -12.45 0.58 15.22
CA ASN A 123 -12.14 -0.63 15.99
C ASN A 123 -10.68 -0.63 16.47
N LYS A 124 -10.50 -0.54 17.79
CA LYS A 124 -9.18 -0.53 18.43
C LYS A 124 -8.38 -1.81 18.25
N ASP A 125 -9.03 -2.90 17.89
CA ASP A 125 -8.41 -4.20 17.68
C ASP A 125 -8.11 -4.51 16.21
N ALA A 126 -8.56 -3.63 15.28
CA ALA A 126 -8.35 -3.82 13.86
C ALA A 126 -6.93 -3.46 13.42
N ILE A 127 -6.44 -4.22 12.46
CA ILE A 127 -5.23 -3.93 11.68
C ILE A 127 -5.55 -4.15 10.20
N GLY A 128 -5.16 -3.20 9.38
CA GLY A 128 -5.39 -3.26 7.93
C GLY A 128 -4.22 -2.66 7.17
N TYR A 129 -4.34 -2.59 5.88
CA TYR A 129 -3.39 -1.89 5.00
C TYR A 129 -4.13 -1.24 3.85
N VAL A 130 -3.64 -0.10 3.42
CA VAL A 130 -4.18 0.72 2.34
C VAL A 130 -3.04 1.28 1.49
N ALA A 131 -3.34 1.84 0.32
CA ALA A 131 -2.36 2.63 -0.40
C ALA A 131 -1.87 3.78 0.50
N SER A 132 -0.57 4.05 0.50
CA SER A 132 0.00 5.12 1.33
C SER A 132 -0.62 6.48 1.06
N SER A 133 -1.04 6.73 -0.19
CA SER A 133 -1.74 7.95 -0.60
C SER A 133 -3.15 8.09 -0.03
N SER A 134 -3.75 7.00 0.45
CA SER A 134 -5.10 6.98 1.05
C SER A 134 -5.10 7.24 2.56
N VAL A 135 -3.95 7.21 3.21
CA VAL A 135 -3.83 7.36 4.68
C VAL A 135 -4.35 8.71 5.13
N THR A 136 -5.12 8.70 6.21
CA THR A 136 -5.63 9.89 6.90
C THR A 136 -5.14 9.92 8.35
N ASP A 137 -5.34 11.03 9.04
CA ASP A 137 -5.02 11.21 10.47
C ASP A 137 -5.98 10.46 11.43
N ALA A 138 -7.04 9.85 10.88
CA ALA A 138 -7.96 8.98 11.64
C ALA A 138 -7.36 7.62 12.03
N VAL A 139 -6.20 7.27 11.48
CA VAL A 139 -5.49 6.01 11.73
C VAL A 139 -4.01 6.27 12.00
N ARG A 140 -3.35 5.28 12.62
CA ARG A 140 -1.91 5.30 12.86
C ARG A 140 -1.20 4.33 11.91
N VAL A 141 -0.17 4.81 11.24
CA VAL A 141 0.70 3.99 10.39
C VAL A 141 1.76 3.30 11.26
N VAL A 142 1.88 1.99 11.13
CA VAL A 142 2.89 1.19 11.85
C VAL A 142 4.03 0.72 10.95
N ALA A 143 3.80 0.60 9.65
CA ALA A 143 4.81 0.23 8.66
C ALA A 143 4.41 0.71 7.26
N VAL A 144 5.41 0.98 6.42
CA VAL A 144 5.24 1.32 5.00
C VAL A 144 6.10 0.38 4.17
N PHE A 145 5.55 -0.12 3.05
CA PHE A 145 6.23 -1.02 2.12
C PHE A 145 6.13 -0.45 0.70
N GLU A 146 7.27 -0.36 0.01
CA GLU A 146 7.40 0.11 -1.37
C GLU A 146 7.57 -1.04 -2.36
#